data_11cc899f175b8e08efc672ac2da3cf3e
#
_entry.id   11cc899f175b8e08efc672ac2da3cf3e
#
_cell.length_a   1.000
_cell.length_b   1.000
_cell.length_c   1.000
_cell.angle_alpha   90.00
_cell.angle_beta   90.00
_cell.angle_gamma   90.00
#
_symmetry.space_group_name_H-M   'P 1'
#
loop_
_entity.id
_entity.type
_entity.pdbx_description
1 polymer ?
#
loop_
_entity_poly.entity_id
_entity_poly.type
_entity_poly.pdbx_seq_one_letter_code
_entity_poly.pdbx_strand_id
1 'polypeptide(L)'
;NTTRLDKVLWTSNDKGAEVECYRAKTDREEVNYVIKNIARQMQLNNYSYSDFAILMRVNSLSRPFEESLLAYNVPYRVYGGFKFYERKEIKDILAYMKLMVNPSDIEALLRIVNFPKRGIGDATVGQLMNYSAVTGISLYDAIVGADKNEDLPAKITKKLSNLSETLKCFENAHETGASVAQLGKYIVKVLN
;
A
#
# COMPACT_ATOMS: atom_id res chain seq x y z
N ASN A 1 -3.42 34.59 10.02
CA ASN A 1 -4.78 34.04 10.11
C ASN A 1 -5.52 34.82 11.20
N THR A 2 -6.21 35.88 10.83
CA THR A 2 -6.87 36.86 11.76
C THR A 2 -8.20 36.30 12.34
N THR A 3 -8.61 35.12 11.97
CA THR A 3 -9.87 34.44 12.39
C THR A 3 -9.66 33.22 13.27
N ARG A 4 -8.49 33.09 13.90
CA ARG A 4 -8.24 31.98 14.83
C ARG A 4 -8.95 32.27 16.14
N LEU A 5 -9.93 31.42 16.49
CA LEU A 5 -10.49 31.41 17.85
C LEU A 5 -9.35 31.15 18.83
N ASP A 6 -9.21 32.02 19.84
CA ASP A 6 -8.24 31.84 20.91
C ASP A 6 -8.58 30.55 21.69
N LYS A 7 -7.84 29.50 21.44
CA LYS A 7 -7.94 28.24 22.20
C LYS A 7 -6.94 28.32 23.35
N VAL A 8 -7.43 28.50 24.55
CA VAL A 8 -6.65 28.33 25.76
C VAL A 8 -6.54 26.86 26.07
N LEU A 9 -5.32 26.33 26.04
CA LEU A 9 -5.06 24.96 26.49
C LEU A 9 -5.06 24.96 28.02
N TRP A 10 -5.82 24.04 28.59
CA TRP A 10 -5.87 23.84 30.04
C TRP A 10 -5.73 22.35 30.36
N THR A 11 -5.32 22.05 31.56
CA THR A 11 -5.27 20.69 32.11
C THR A 11 -5.64 20.71 33.58
N SER A 12 -6.25 19.63 34.04
CA SER A 12 -6.48 19.35 35.46
C SER A 12 -5.36 18.52 36.09
N ASN A 13 -4.39 18.06 35.27
CA ASN A 13 -3.26 17.29 35.74
C ASN A 13 -2.23 18.17 36.44
N ASP A 14 -1.48 17.58 37.36
CA ASP A 14 -0.33 18.21 38.00
C ASP A 14 0.76 18.55 36.99
N LYS A 15 1.74 19.38 37.43
CA LYS A 15 2.89 19.72 36.62
C LYS A 15 3.70 18.47 36.31
N GLY A 16 3.74 18.10 35.03
CA GLY A 16 4.52 16.97 34.53
C GLY A 16 5.99 17.29 34.31
N ALA A 17 6.68 16.40 33.61
CA ALA A 17 8.07 16.57 33.18
C ALA A 17 8.19 17.77 32.22
N GLU A 18 9.37 18.38 32.17
CA GLU A 18 9.65 19.45 31.22
C GLU A 18 9.67 18.93 29.76
N VAL A 19 9.32 19.81 28.83
CA VAL A 19 9.35 19.50 27.40
C VAL A 19 10.80 19.44 26.93
N GLU A 20 11.20 18.29 26.39
CA GLU A 20 12.50 18.11 25.74
C GLU A 20 12.40 18.39 24.24
N CYS A 21 13.39 19.07 23.68
CA CYS A 21 13.48 19.33 22.25
C CYS A 21 14.72 18.60 21.69
N TYR A 22 14.49 17.73 20.71
CA TYR A 22 15.56 17.02 20.02
C TYR A 22 15.52 17.34 18.52
N ARG A 23 16.68 17.65 17.95
CA ARG A 23 16.84 17.90 16.52
C ARG A 23 17.67 16.79 15.88
N ALA A 24 17.01 15.93 15.12
CA ALA A 24 17.65 14.90 14.34
C ALA A 24 18.22 15.45 13.02
N LYS A 25 19.22 14.79 12.46
CA LYS A 25 19.80 15.09 11.13
C LYS A 25 19.06 14.35 10.01
N THR A 26 18.42 13.23 10.32
CA THR A 26 17.71 12.38 9.39
C THR A 26 16.44 11.83 10.03
N ASP A 27 15.45 11.46 9.19
CA ASP A 27 14.20 10.81 9.65
C ASP A 27 14.50 9.54 10.45
N ARG A 28 15.52 8.77 10.05
CA ARG A 28 15.92 7.55 10.75
C ARG A 28 16.49 7.82 12.14
N GLU A 29 17.23 8.89 12.28
CA GLU A 29 17.77 9.31 13.59
C GLU A 29 16.64 9.77 14.51
N GLU A 30 15.68 10.54 13.98
CA GLU A 30 14.47 10.96 14.69
C GLU A 30 13.69 9.76 15.24
N VAL A 31 13.36 8.82 14.37
CA VAL A 31 12.62 7.61 14.74
C VAL A 31 13.36 6.79 15.79
N ASN A 32 14.67 6.58 15.60
CA ASN A 32 15.49 5.82 16.57
C ASN A 32 15.53 6.51 17.94
N TYR A 33 15.60 7.83 17.97
CA TYR A 33 15.56 8.60 19.21
C TYR A 33 14.23 8.40 19.94
N VAL A 34 13.10 8.51 19.22
CA VAL A 34 11.77 8.33 19.80
C VAL A 34 11.59 6.89 20.35
N ILE A 35 11.94 5.88 19.56
CA ILE A 35 11.79 4.46 19.99
C ILE A 35 12.66 4.17 21.23
N LYS A 36 13.90 4.65 21.25
CA LYS A 36 14.78 4.50 22.42
C LYS A 36 14.22 5.19 23.65
N ASN A 37 13.63 6.38 23.50
CA ASN A 37 12.99 7.08 24.61
C ASN A 37 11.76 6.32 25.13
N ILE A 38 10.91 5.79 24.25
CA ILE A 38 9.78 4.95 24.65
C ILE A 38 10.30 3.76 25.48
N ALA A 39 11.27 3.02 24.98
CA ALA A 39 11.85 1.87 25.68
C ALA A 39 12.43 2.26 27.05
N ARG A 40 13.16 3.38 27.10
CA ARG A 40 13.72 3.91 28.36
C ARG A 40 12.63 4.25 29.37
N GLN A 41 11.58 4.95 28.95
CA GLN A 41 10.48 5.36 29.83
C GLN A 41 9.68 4.17 30.35
N MET A 42 9.48 3.16 29.53
CA MET A 42 8.86 1.89 29.97
C MET A 42 9.67 1.21 31.09
N GLN A 43 11.00 1.20 30.98
CA GLN A 43 11.87 0.61 32.00
C GLN A 43 11.91 1.43 33.29
N LEU A 44 11.92 2.76 33.20
CA LEU A 44 12.08 3.65 34.37
C LEU A 44 10.76 3.89 35.11
N ASN A 45 9.64 3.99 34.40
CA ASN A 45 8.37 4.48 34.93
C ASN A 45 7.26 3.42 34.87
N ASN A 46 7.57 2.18 34.51
CA ASN A 46 6.62 1.08 34.38
C ASN A 46 5.44 1.39 33.43
N TYR A 47 5.69 2.20 32.38
CA TYR A 47 4.71 2.51 31.34
C TYR A 47 4.51 1.31 30.41
N SER A 48 3.32 1.20 29.84
CA SER A 48 2.97 0.30 28.75
C SER A 48 2.97 1.02 27.39
N TYR A 49 2.96 0.30 26.29
CA TYR A 49 2.90 0.92 24.96
C TYR A 49 1.66 1.80 24.76
N SER A 50 0.56 1.53 25.45
CA SER A 50 -0.68 2.32 25.40
C SER A 50 -0.56 3.72 26.02
N ASP A 51 0.51 3.95 26.81
CA ASP A 51 0.74 5.24 27.45
C ASP A 51 1.49 6.24 26.57
N PHE A 52 1.89 5.82 25.38
CA PHE A 52 2.63 6.67 24.45
C PHE A 52 1.79 7.03 23.22
N ALA A 53 1.95 8.27 22.76
CA ALA A 53 1.40 8.73 21.50
C ALA A 53 2.45 9.52 20.71
N ILE A 54 2.54 9.26 19.40
CA ILE A 54 3.40 10.00 18.47
C ILE A 54 2.48 10.86 17.60
N LEU A 55 2.60 12.19 17.74
CA LEU A 55 1.79 13.15 16.99
C LEU A 55 2.57 13.68 15.80
N MET A 56 1.95 13.68 14.63
CA MET A 56 2.56 14.09 13.37
C MET A 56 1.73 15.17 12.68
N ARG A 57 2.39 16.09 12.01
CA ARG A 57 1.71 17.17 11.28
C ARG A 57 0.99 16.67 10.03
N VAL A 58 1.58 15.71 9.33
CA VAL A 58 1.06 15.11 8.09
C VAL A 58 1.27 13.60 8.10
N ASN A 59 0.34 12.86 7.51
CA ASN A 59 0.35 11.40 7.52
C ASN A 59 1.55 10.77 6.76
N SER A 60 2.18 11.51 5.84
CA SER A 60 3.36 11.01 5.12
C SER A 60 4.58 10.77 6.04
N LEU A 61 4.63 11.44 7.19
CA LEU A 61 5.70 11.28 8.18
C LEU A 61 5.56 9.98 8.99
N SER A 62 4.42 9.28 8.93
CA SER A 62 4.21 8.05 9.70
C SER A 62 5.07 6.87 9.22
N ARG A 63 5.41 6.83 7.93
CA ARG A 63 6.07 5.67 7.30
C ARG A 63 7.38 5.26 7.98
N PRO A 64 8.36 6.13 8.23
CA PRO A 64 9.60 5.75 8.92
C PRO A 64 9.35 5.18 10.32
N PHE A 65 8.35 5.72 11.03
CA PHE A 65 7.93 5.21 12.34
C PHE A 65 7.28 3.83 12.22
N GLU A 66 6.35 3.63 11.29
CA GLU A 66 5.69 2.33 11.07
C GLU A 66 6.71 1.23 10.72
N GLU A 67 7.66 1.50 9.81
CA GLU A 67 8.72 0.57 9.42
C GLU A 67 9.60 0.19 10.62
N SER A 68 9.97 1.16 11.43
CA SER A 68 10.83 0.92 12.59
C SER A 68 10.08 0.23 13.74
N LEU A 69 8.85 0.62 14.03
CA LEU A 69 8.02 -0.03 15.06
C LEU A 69 7.78 -1.50 14.72
N LEU A 70 7.54 -1.81 13.43
CA LEU A 70 7.44 -3.20 12.95
C LEU A 70 8.77 -3.96 13.12
N ALA A 71 9.89 -3.36 12.76
CA ALA A 71 11.21 -3.97 12.87
C ALA A 71 11.59 -4.29 14.33
N TYR A 72 11.15 -3.48 15.27
CA TYR A 72 11.36 -3.69 16.72
C TYR A 72 10.22 -4.48 17.39
N ASN A 73 9.24 -4.99 16.64
CA ASN A 73 8.05 -5.68 17.14
C ASN A 73 7.27 -4.86 18.18
N VAL A 74 7.24 -3.54 18.04
CA VAL A 74 6.47 -2.64 18.90
C VAL A 74 5.04 -2.54 18.36
N PRO A 75 4.01 -2.93 19.15
CA PRO A 75 2.63 -2.79 18.72
C PRO A 75 2.24 -1.32 18.59
N TYR A 76 1.58 -0.97 17.49
CA TYR A 76 1.11 0.40 17.25
C TYR A 76 -0.24 0.44 16.54
N ARG A 77 -0.92 1.59 16.64
CA ARG A 77 -2.14 1.89 15.91
C ARG A 77 -2.04 3.27 15.28
N VAL A 78 -2.40 3.37 13.99
CA VAL A 78 -2.45 4.67 13.28
C VAL A 78 -3.88 5.21 13.35
N TYR A 79 -4.01 6.47 13.79
CA TYR A 79 -5.27 7.20 13.84
C TYR A 79 -5.28 8.31 12.77
N GLY A 80 -6.44 8.53 12.15
CA GLY A 80 -6.61 9.60 11.16
C GLY A 80 -6.04 9.29 9.77
N GLY A 81 -5.65 8.04 9.49
CA GLY A 81 -5.14 7.60 8.19
C GLY A 81 -5.06 6.09 8.09
N PHE A 82 -4.78 5.60 6.88
CA PHE A 82 -4.46 4.19 6.67
C PHE A 82 -2.97 3.96 6.88
N LYS A 83 -2.59 2.80 7.43
CA LYS A 83 -1.20 2.35 7.42
C LYS A 83 -0.66 2.41 6.01
N PHE A 84 0.64 2.66 5.84
CA PHE A 84 1.24 2.83 4.52
C PHE A 84 0.85 1.71 3.54
N TYR A 85 0.94 0.45 3.98
CA TYR A 85 0.60 -0.72 3.15
C TYR A 85 -0.92 -0.94 2.98
N GLU A 86 -1.76 -0.24 3.72
CA GLU A 86 -3.22 -0.28 3.58
C GLU A 86 -3.75 0.74 2.59
N ARG A 87 -2.91 1.68 2.16
CA ARG A 87 -3.28 2.70 1.15
C ARG A 87 -3.62 2.02 -0.16
N LYS A 88 -4.67 2.52 -0.82
CA LYS A 88 -5.19 1.94 -2.05
C LYS A 88 -4.10 1.81 -3.12
N GLU A 89 -3.36 2.88 -3.35
CA GLU A 89 -2.31 2.96 -4.37
C GLU A 89 -1.19 1.93 -4.13
N ILE A 90 -0.84 1.72 -2.87
CA ILE A 90 0.19 0.74 -2.48
C ILE A 90 -0.34 -0.68 -2.69
N LYS A 91 -1.58 -0.96 -2.29
CA LYS A 91 -2.21 -2.26 -2.53
C LYS A 91 -2.34 -2.57 -4.03
N ASP A 92 -2.62 -1.56 -4.85
CA ASP A 92 -2.74 -1.72 -6.29
C ASP A 92 -1.37 -2.08 -6.92
N ILE A 93 -0.29 -1.39 -6.53
CA ILE A 93 1.08 -1.73 -6.97
C ILE A 93 1.48 -3.13 -6.51
N LEU A 94 1.21 -3.47 -5.24
CA LEU A 94 1.52 -4.80 -4.70
C LEU A 94 0.74 -5.90 -5.41
N ALA A 95 -0.50 -5.65 -5.85
CA ALA A 95 -1.27 -6.61 -6.62
C ALA A 95 -0.63 -6.91 -7.98
N TYR A 96 -0.11 -5.90 -8.69
CA TYR A 96 0.69 -6.14 -9.90
C TYR A 96 1.94 -6.97 -9.60
N MET A 97 2.68 -6.66 -8.53
CA MET A 97 3.88 -7.43 -8.14
C MET A 97 3.55 -8.88 -7.79
N LYS A 98 2.44 -9.12 -7.09
CA LYS A 98 1.98 -10.47 -6.74
C LYS A 98 1.70 -11.32 -7.98
N LEU A 99 1.05 -10.74 -8.99
CA LEU A 99 0.75 -11.45 -10.24
C LEU A 99 1.99 -11.85 -11.02
N MET A 100 3.10 -11.10 -10.96
CA MET A 100 4.37 -11.48 -11.57
C MET A 100 4.97 -12.73 -10.92
N VAL A 101 4.72 -12.93 -9.62
CA VAL A 101 5.20 -14.11 -8.88
C VAL A 101 4.20 -15.27 -8.96
N ASN A 102 2.91 -14.94 -8.92
CA ASN A 102 1.82 -15.93 -8.94
C ASN A 102 0.66 -15.43 -9.81
N PRO A 103 0.63 -15.77 -11.10
CA PRO A 103 -0.47 -15.43 -12.01
C PRO A 103 -1.83 -16.00 -11.59
N SER A 104 -1.86 -17.00 -10.70
CA SER A 104 -3.09 -17.60 -10.18
C SER A 104 -3.69 -16.85 -8.97
N ASP A 105 -3.11 -15.75 -8.53
CA ASP A 105 -3.67 -14.91 -7.45
C ASP A 105 -4.90 -14.14 -7.97
N ILE A 106 -6.08 -14.75 -7.81
CA ILE A 106 -7.36 -14.19 -8.28
C ILE A 106 -7.67 -12.87 -7.58
N GLU A 107 -7.36 -12.72 -6.30
CA GLU A 107 -7.62 -11.48 -5.56
C GLU A 107 -6.78 -10.32 -6.13
N ALA A 108 -5.50 -10.55 -6.37
CA ALA A 108 -4.62 -9.58 -7.00
C ALA A 108 -5.09 -9.23 -8.42
N LEU A 109 -5.50 -10.23 -9.21
CA LEU A 109 -5.98 -10.04 -10.58
C LEU A 109 -7.27 -9.21 -10.62
N LEU A 110 -8.26 -9.54 -9.81
CA LEU A 110 -9.52 -8.79 -9.72
C LEU A 110 -9.29 -7.36 -9.25
N ARG A 111 -8.31 -7.15 -8.39
CA ARG A 111 -7.96 -5.82 -7.92
C ARG A 111 -7.44 -4.92 -9.05
N ILE A 112 -6.63 -5.46 -9.97
CA ILE A 112 -5.96 -4.66 -11.01
C ILE A 112 -6.67 -4.69 -12.37
N VAL A 113 -7.63 -5.56 -12.58
CA VAL A 113 -8.28 -5.75 -13.89
C VAL A 113 -8.82 -4.44 -14.48
N ASN A 114 -9.33 -3.54 -13.63
CA ASN A 114 -9.83 -2.23 -14.01
C ASN A 114 -9.03 -1.06 -13.40
N PHE A 115 -7.79 -1.31 -13.00
CA PHE A 115 -6.88 -0.28 -12.48
C PHE A 115 -5.54 -0.27 -13.26
N PRO A 116 -5.15 0.86 -13.90
CA PRO A 116 -5.94 2.10 -14.10
C PRO A 116 -7.27 1.84 -14.80
N LYS A 117 -8.20 2.81 -14.73
CA LYS A 117 -9.55 2.64 -15.26
C LYS A 117 -9.54 2.27 -16.75
N ARG A 118 -9.89 1.00 -17.07
CA ARG A 118 -9.93 0.45 -18.44
C ARG A 118 -11.35 0.26 -18.97
N GLY A 119 -12.36 0.50 -18.12
CA GLY A 119 -13.77 0.25 -18.45
C GLY A 119 -14.09 -1.24 -18.55
N ILE A 120 -13.40 -2.07 -17.78
CA ILE A 120 -13.72 -3.48 -17.56
C ILE A 120 -14.55 -3.52 -16.29
N GLY A 121 -15.84 -3.77 -16.43
CA GLY A 121 -16.79 -3.81 -15.30
C GLY A 121 -17.06 -5.24 -14.84
N ASP A 122 -17.82 -5.35 -13.74
CA ASP A 122 -18.14 -6.63 -13.07
C ASP A 122 -18.82 -7.64 -14.02
N ALA A 123 -19.67 -7.17 -14.95
CA ALA A 123 -20.31 -8.02 -15.95
C ALA A 123 -19.27 -8.71 -16.85
N THR A 124 -18.24 -7.98 -17.30
CA THR A 124 -17.15 -8.55 -18.11
C THR A 124 -16.30 -9.53 -17.30
N VAL A 125 -16.01 -9.19 -16.05
CA VAL A 125 -15.29 -10.08 -15.13
C VAL A 125 -16.09 -11.36 -14.91
N GLY A 126 -17.41 -11.27 -14.71
CA GLY A 126 -18.29 -12.42 -14.58
C GLY A 126 -18.30 -13.32 -15.84
N GLN A 127 -18.30 -12.75 -17.04
CA GLN A 127 -18.18 -13.50 -18.29
C GLN A 127 -16.84 -14.25 -18.38
N LEU A 128 -15.73 -13.59 -18.02
CA LEU A 128 -14.40 -14.21 -18.01
C LEU A 128 -14.29 -15.33 -16.98
N MET A 129 -14.87 -15.15 -15.80
CA MET A 129 -14.92 -16.19 -14.76
C MET A 129 -15.72 -17.42 -15.24
N ASN A 130 -16.88 -17.18 -15.89
CA ASN A 130 -17.68 -18.27 -16.45
C ASN A 130 -16.93 -19.00 -17.57
N TYR A 131 -16.28 -18.26 -18.46
CA TYR A 131 -15.44 -18.84 -19.52
C TYR A 131 -14.29 -19.67 -18.94
N SER A 132 -13.58 -19.15 -17.94
CA SER A 132 -12.54 -19.88 -17.20
C SER A 132 -13.08 -21.18 -16.59
N ALA A 133 -14.26 -21.14 -15.96
CA ALA A 133 -14.87 -22.32 -15.35
C ALA A 133 -15.28 -23.39 -16.38
N VAL A 134 -15.81 -22.97 -17.54
CA VAL A 134 -16.25 -23.88 -18.61
C VAL A 134 -15.07 -24.51 -19.34
N THR A 135 -14.03 -23.73 -19.61
CA THR A 135 -12.86 -24.18 -20.38
C THR A 135 -11.77 -24.83 -19.52
N GLY A 136 -11.83 -24.67 -18.19
CA GLY A 136 -10.82 -25.18 -17.26
C GLY A 136 -9.49 -24.39 -17.27
N ILE A 137 -9.41 -23.26 -17.97
CA ILE A 137 -8.23 -22.38 -17.96
C ILE A 137 -8.29 -21.40 -16.79
N SER A 138 -7.14 -20.86 -16.37
CA SER A 138 -7.11 -19.86 -15.32
C SER A 138 -7.78 -18.54 -15.77
N LEU A 139 -8.26 -17.73 -14.82
CA LEU A 139 -8.79 -16.40 -15.13
C LEU A 139 -7.72 -15.51 -15.77
N TYR A 140 -6.47 -15.68 -15.37
CA TYR A 140 -5.33 -14.99 -15.96
C TYR A 140 -5.19 -15.35 -17.45
N ASP A 141 -5.20 -16.65 -17.78
CA ASP A 141 -5.12 -17.13 -19.16
C ASP A 141 -6.34 -16.70 -19.99
N ALA A 142 -7.52 -16.64 -19.37
CA ALA A 142 -8.73 -16.12 -20.01
C ALA A 142 -8.59 -14.62 -20.39
N ILE A 143 -7.87 -13.84 -19.59
CA ILE A 143 -7.58 -12.42 -19.87
C ILE A 143 -6.49 -12.30 -20.94
N VAL A 144 -5.39 -13.05 -20.80
CA VAL A 144 -4.25 -12.99 -21.73
C VAL A 144 -4.62 -13.52 -23.10
N GLY A 145 -5.48 -14.53 -23.16
CA GLY A 145 -5.99 -15.15 -24.40
C GLY A 145 -7.38 -14.63 -24.83
N ALA A 146 -7.80 -13.45 -24.38
CA ALA A 146 -9.13 -12.92 -24.68
C ALA A 146 -9.42 -12.71 -26.17
N ASP A 147 -8.39 -12.61 -27.00
CA ASP A 147 -8.47 -12.56 -28.46
C ASP A 147 -8.99 -13.87 -29.09
N LYS A 148 -8.88 -14.98 -28.37
CA LYS A 148 -9.36 -16.30 -28.79
C LYS A 148 -10.80 -16.59 -28.35
N ASN A 149 -11.39 -15.70 -27.57
CA ASN A 149 -12.77 -15.86 -27.08
C ASN A 149 -13.74 -15.10 -27.99
N GLU A 150 -14.40 -15.84 -28.87
CA GLU A 150 -15.36 -15.30 -29.87
C GLU A 150 -16.64 -14.72 -29.22
N ASP A 151 -16.96 -15.10 -27.98
CA ASP A 151 -18.13 -14.59 -27.25
C ASP A 151 -17.92 -13.18 -26.68
N LEU A 152 -16.68 -12.69 -26.69
CA LEU A 152 -16.36 -11.35 -26.17
C LEU A 152 -16.52 -10.28 -27.25
N PRO A 153 -17.23 -9.18 -26.97
CA PRO A 153 -17.30 -8.03 -27.88
C PRO A 153 -15.89 -7.48 -28.19
N ALA A 154 -15.61 -7.17 -29.46
CA ALA A 154 -14.30 -6.65 -29.91
C ALA A 154 -13.76 -5.49 -29.08
N LYS A 155 -14.66 -4.62 -28.59
CA LYS A 155 -14.31 -3.50 -27.70
C LYS A 155 -13.75 -4.00 -26.35
N ILE A 156 -14.24 -5.09 -25.83
CA ILE A 156 -13.79 -5.71 -24.56
C ILE A 156 -12.47 -6.42 -24.81
N THR A 157 -12.38 -7.22 -25.88
CA THR A 157 -11.15 -7.91 -26.29
C THR A 157 -9.98 -6.92 -26.40
N LYS A 158 -10.18 -5.77 -27.04
CA LYS A 158 -9.14 -4.73 -27.15
C LYS A 158 -8.67 -4.19 -25.76
N LYS A 159 -9.58 -4.04 -24.79
CA LYS A 159 -9.23 -3.58 -23.45
C LYS A 159 -8.45 -4.64 -22.67
N LEU A 160 -8.81 -5.90 -22.84
CA LEU A 160 -8.11 -7.03 -22.25
C LEU A 160 -6.73 -7.24 -22.87
N SER A 161 -6.58 -7.04 -24.19
CA SER A 161 -5.28 -7.06 -24.87
C SER A 161 -4.32 -6.01 -24.30
N ASN A 162 -4.80 -4.79 -24.08
CA ASN A 162 -3.99 -3.74 -23.46
C ASN A 162 -3.54 -4.11 -22.01
N LEU A 163 -4.42 -4.75 -21.23
CA LEU A 163 -4.05 -5.28 -19.92
C LEU A 163 -3.03 -6.39 -20.03
N SER A 164 -3.23 -7.34 -20.94
CA SER A 164 -2.32 -8.45 -21.23
C SER A 164 -0.92 -7.94 -21.60
N GLU A 165 -0.83 -6.95 -22.50
CA GLU A 165 0.45 -6.32 -22.88
C GLU A 165 1.14 -5.70 -21.66
N THR A 166 0.39 -4.98 -20.81
CA THR A 166 0.92 -4.39 -19.57
C THR A 166 1.49 -5.46 -18.64
N LEU A 167 0.76 -6.56 -18.43
CA LEU A 167 1.20 -7.67 -17.58
C LEU A 167 2.46 -8.33 -18.13
N LYS A 168 2.50 -8.62 -19.43
CA LYS A 168 3.67 -9.22 -20.10
C LYS A 168 4.90 -8.31 -20.01
N CYS A 169 4.74 -6.97 -20.11
CA CYS A 169 5.86 -6.05 -19.90
C CYS A 169 6.44 -6.14 -18.49
N PHE A 170 5.60 -6.32 -17.48
CA PHE A 170 6.07 -6.47 -16.10
C PHE A 170 6.70 -7.83 -15.83
N GLU A 171 6.14 -8.92 -16.40
CA GLU A 171 6.72 -10.26 -16.34
C GLU A 171 8.12 -10.28 -16.97
N ASN A 172 8.27 -9.75 -18.17
CA ASN A 172 9.57 -9.65 -18.83
C ASN A 172 10.59 -8.85 -18.00
N ALA A 173 10.19 -7.76 -17.37
CA ALA A 173 11.06 -6.99 -16.49
C ALA A 173 11.49 -7.80 -15.25
N HIS A 174 10.60 -8.63 -14.71
CA HIS A 174 10.92 -9.53 -13.61
C HIS A 174 11.88 -10.64 -14.03
N GLU A 175 11.62 -11.31 -15.15
CA GLU A 175 12.45 -12.39 -15.70
C GLU A 175 13.87 -11.92 -16.09
N THR A 176 13.99 -10.68 -16.53
CA THR A 176 15.30 -10.07 -16.83
C THR A 176 16.09 -9.64 -15.59
N GLY A 177 15.59 -9.97 -14.39
CA GLY A 177 16.32 -9.78 -13.13
C GLY A 177 16.19 -8.37 -12.52
N ALA A 178 15.15 -7.62 -12.87
CA ALA A 178 14.88 -6.34 -12.24
C ALA A 178 14.64 -6.52 -10.72
N SER A 179 15.27 -5.70 -9.90
CA SER A 179 15.04 -5.71 -8.45
C SER A 179 13.62 -5.27 -8.11
N VAL A 180 13.12 -5.66 -6.94
CA VAL A 180 11.79 -5.26 -6.43
C VAL A 180 11.58 -3.74 -6.49
N ALA A 181 12.62 -2.97 -6.14
CA ALA A 181 12.57 -1.51 -6.21
C ALA A 181 12.46 -0.97 -7.65
N GLN A 182 13.15 -1.60 -8.60
CA GLN A 182 13.07 -1.25 -10.02
C GLN A 182 11.69 -1.59 -10.60
N LEU A 183 11.16 -2.78 -10.28
CA LEU A 183 9.81 -3.20 -10.67
C LEU A 183 8.76 -2.23 -10.12
N GLY A 184 8.83 -1.87 -8.84
CA GLY A 184 7.91 -0.89 -8.25
C GLY A 184 7.93 0.46 -8.97
N LYS A 185 9.11 1.00 -9.25
CA LYS A 185 9.26 2.24 -10.03
C LYS A 185 8.71 2.13 -11.45
N TYR A 186 8.94 0.99 -12.09
CA TYR A 186 8.44 0.72 -13.44
C TYR A 186 6.92 0.64 -13.48
N ILE A 187 6.31 -0.09 -12.55
CA ILE A 187 4.85 -0.18 -12.40
C ILE A 187 4.24 1.21 -12.21
N VAL A 188 4.78 2.01 -11.28
CA VAL A 188 4.31 3.39 -11.05
C VAL A 188 4.41 4.24 -12.32
N LYS A 189 5.49 4.12 -13.09
CA LYS A 189 5.68 4.88 -14.34
C LYS A 189 4.70 4.48 -15.43
N VAL A 190 4.35 3.22 -15.54
CA VAL A 190 3.43 2.70 -16.58
C VAL A 190 1.97 2.97 -16.24
N LEU A 191 1.63 3.04 -14.95
CA LEU A 191 0.26 3.25 -14.47
C LEU A 191 -0.15 4.72 -14.32
N ASN A 192 0.81 5.67 -14.40
CA ASN A 192 0.56 7.11 -14.41
C ASN A 192 0.47 7.65 -15.84
#